data_957f7c607f05629836e9ef19ef143c15
#
_entry.id   957f7c607f05629836e9ef19ef143c15
#
_cell.length_a   1.000
_cell.length_b   1.000
_cell.length_c   1.000
_cell.angle_alpha   90.00
_cell.angle_beta   90.00
_cell.angle_gamma   90.00
#
_symmetry.space_group_name_H-M   'P 1'
#
loop_
_entity.id
_entity.type
_entity.pdbx_description
1 polymer ?
#
loop_
_entity_poly.entity_id
_entity_poly.type
_entity_poly.pdbx_seq_one_letter_code
_entity_poly.pdbx_strand_id
1 'polypeptide(L)'
;MKITINNRYMALQGLFWMLFCVSSGFISLYLQGRGLGNAEIGTVTAFFGILAALLQPLLGGITDRSSRLTWRNMILMLAIPYLVICIVMPFVPGAWAGAVFMGLLILLGNTMMPFINSANFYYSYAGEYINFGVARGIGSGLYALLALVIGVLAEKFGVEMVPISGILIALLFILVVFRMPSTKEPVEKAPRVKGLEKGFLLRYPAFTLMLLACLLMLTTHNILNTYLLQIIQSLGGNSSQLGIALAIQAVVEVPVLFGFTKLLKRFRPRTLMLTAAIGFALKALMYALSSSVFMIYLIQVTQMISFALFASASVFYTSEAIAKKDQTTGQAYMTSMMAAGTVLGSLSGGWILELSGMKAMLSVNVIIALLGVCFAFMSVRNIGLRRKV
;
A
#
# COMPACT_ATOMS: atom_id res chain seq x y z
N MET A 1 -27.46 -9.46 -20.69
CA MET A 1 -26.17 -8.82 -21.05
C MET A 1 -25.02 -9.67 -20.51
N LYS A 2 -24.17 -10.24 -21.36
CA LYS A 2 -23.00 -11.02 -20.87
C LYS A 2 -22.02 -10.05 -20.22
N ILE A 3 -21.73 -10.22 -18.93
CA ILE A 3 -20.74 -9.42 -18.21
C ILE A 3 -19.38 -9.74 -18.81
N THR A 4 -18.70 -8.72 -19.36
CA THR A 4 -17.36 -8.85 -19.96
C THR A 4 -16.30 -9.18 -18.91
N ILE A 5 -15.17 -9.77 -19.31
CA ILE A 5 -14.05 -10.06 -18.41
C ILE A 5 -13.52 -8.74 -17.79
N ASN A 6 -13.47 -7.68 -18.57
CA ASN A 6 -13.10 -6.35 -18.06
C ASN A 6 -13.99 -5.88 -16.88
N ASN A 7 -15.33 -6.05 -16.98
CA ASN A 7 -16.24 -5.67 -15.89
C ASN A 7 -16.06 -6.56 -14.65
N ARG A 8 -15.80 -7.86 -14.85
CA ARG A 8 -15.47 -8.77 -13.72
C ARG A 8 -14.15 -8.37 -13.04
N TYR A 9 -13.15 -7.98 -13.83
CA TYR A 9 -11.87 -7.52 -13.30
C TYR A 9 -12.01 -6.19 -12.54
N MET A 10 -12.85 -5.26 -13.02
CA MET A 10 -13.22 -4.06 -12.29
C MET A 10 -13.86 -4.37 -10.93
N ALA A 11 -14.79 -5.33 -10.91
CA ALA A 11 -15.41 -5.79 -9.66
C ALA A 11 -14.40 -6.47 -8.72
N LEU A 12 -13.50 -7.30 -9.28
CA LEU A 12 -12.40 -7.94 -8.53
C LEU A 12 -11.50 -6.91 -7.84
N GLN A 13 -11.04 -5.91 -8.59
CA GLN A 13 -10.22 -4.82 -8.06
C GLN A 13 -10.99 -4.02 -6.99
N GLY A 14 -12.24 -3.67 -7.27
CA GLY A 14 -13.07 -2.92 -6.33
C GLY A 14 -13.21 -3.62 -4.98
N LEU A 15 -13.65 -4.89 -5.00
CA LEU A 15 -13.85 -5.69 -3.79
C LEU A 15 -12.52 -5.96 -3.05
N PHE A 16 -11.42 -6.16 -3.79
CA PHE A 16 -10.12 -6.31 -3.17
C PHE A 16 -9.70 -5.06 -2.37
N TRP A 17 -9.87 -3.87 -2.95
CA TRP A 17 -9.52 -2.64 -2.25
C TRP A 17 -10.45 -2.36 -1.06
N MET A 18 -11.69 -2.85 -1.10
CA MET A 18 -12.56 -2.86 0.07
C MET A 18 -12.02 -3.81 1.16
N LEU A 19 -11.56 -5.03 0.84
CA LEU A 19 -10.90 -5.91 1.81
C LEU A 19 -9.63 -5.29 2.38
N PHE A 20 -8.86 -4.60 1.53
CA PHE A 20 -7.67 -3.88 1.97
C PHE A 20 -8.00 -2.72 2.92
N CYS A 21 -9.14 -2.05 2.74
CA CYS A 21 -9.66 -1.05 3.67
C CYS A 21 -9.92 -1.67 5.05
N VAL A 22 -10.58 -2.83 5.10
CA VAL A 22 -10.86 -3.56 6.35
C VAL A 22 -9.57 -3.91 7.09
N SER A 23 -8.59 -4.51 6.41
CA SER A 23 -7.37 -5.03 7.05
C SER A 23 -6.34 -3.94 7.37
N SER A 24 -6.14 -2.96 6.47
CA SER A 24 -5.06 -1.98 6.59
C SER A 24 -5.55 -0.57 6.93
N GLY A 25 -6.73 -0.18 6.47
CA GLY A 25 -7.26 1.16 6.71
C GLY A 25 -7.71 1.38 8.16
N PHE A 26 -8.25 0.35 8.78
CA PHE A 26 -8.81 0.42 10.14
C PHE A 26 -8.05 -0.40 11.18
N ILE A 27 -6.80 -0.80 10.87
CA ILE A 27 -5.97 -1.60 11.79
C ILE A 27 -5.81 -0.94 13.15
N SER A 28 -5.43 0.33 13.17
CA SER A 28 -5.17 1.10 14.38
C SER A 28 -6.43 1.23 15.23
N LEU A 29 -7.57 1.50 14.58
CA LEU A 29 -8.87 1.59 15.24
C LEU A 29 -9.23 0.26 15.91
N TYR A 30 -9.12 -0.84 15.20
CA TYR A 30 -9.50 -2.15 15.74
C TYR A 30 -8.58 -2.56 16.90
N LEU A 31 -7.26 -2.46 16.72
CA LEU A 31 -6.30 -2.89 17.74
C LEU A 31 -6.35 -2.00 18.99
N GLN A 32 -6.48 -0.68 18.82
CA GLN A 32 -6.66 0.24 19.94
C GLN A 32 -7.97 -0.04 20.68
N GLY A 33 -9.07 -0.29 19.97
CA GLY A 33 -10.37 -0.62 20.56
C GLY A 33 -10.36 -1.96 21.31
N ARG A 34 -9.41 -2.86 20.99
CA ARG A 34 -9.15 -4.11 21.73
C ARG A 34 -8.19 -3.92 22.91
N GLY A 35 -7.67 -2.71 23.14
CA GLY A 35 -6.83 -2.36 24.27
C GLY A 35 -5.32 -2.48 24.04
N LEU A 36 -4.86 -2.57 22.78
CA LEU A 36 -3.43 -2.55 22.48
C LEU A 36 -2.88 -1.13 22.51
N GLY A 37 -1.64 -0.97 23.02
CA GLY A 37 -0.86 0.26 22.96
C GLY A 37 -0.31 0.55 21.56
N ASN A 38 0.19 1.77 21.38
CA ASN A 38 0.67 2.21 20.05
C ASN A 38 1.90 1.43 19.59
N ALA A 39 2.82 1.10 20.48
CA ALA A 39 3.99 0.27 20.19
C ALA A 39 3.60 -1.16 19.77
N GLU A 40 2.57 -1.74 20.41
CA GLU A 40 2.03 -3.05 20.08
C GLU A 40 1.37 -3.04 18.71
N ILE A 41 0.55 -2.02 18.39
CA ILE A 41 -0.06 -1.82 17.07
C ILE A 41 1.01 -1.77 15.97
N GLY A 42 2.07 -0.99 16.20
CA GLY A 42 3.19 -0.90 15.28
C GLY A 42 3.93 -2.21 15.09
N THR A 43 4.16 -2.94 16.17
CA THR A 43 4.85 -4.24 16.17
C THR A 43 4.05 -5.29 15.40
N VAL A 44 2.75 -5.40 15.65
CA VAL A 44 1.84 -6.31 14.92
C VAL A 44 1.84 -5.99 13.44
N THR A 45 1.67 -4.71 13.08
CA THR A 45 1.65 -4.27 11.68
C THR A 45 2.96 -4.58 10.97
N ALA A 46 4.09 -4.31 11.61
CA ALA A 46 5.42 -4.57 11.06
C ALA A 46 5.68 -6.08 10.91
N PHE A 47 5.38 -6.87 11.93
CA PHE A 47 5.60 -8.32 11.93
C PHE A 47 4.85 -9.01 10.78
N PHE A 48 3.54 -8.77 10.67
CA PHE A 48 2.74 -9.38 9.61
C PHE A 48 3.02 -8.78 8.23
N GLY A 49 3.46 -7.52 8.18
CA GLY A 49 3.97 -6.89 6.96
C GLY A 49 5.25 -7.57 6.44
N ILE A 50 6.19 -7.90 7.32
CA ILE A 50 7.41 -8.67 6.98
C ILE A 50 7.03 -10.06 6.47
N LEU A 51 6.15 -10.77 7.18
CA LEU A 51 5.69 -12.09 6.76
C LEU A 51 5.04 -12.05 5.38
N ALA A 52 4.21 -11.04 5.09
CA ALA A 52 3.62 -10.87 3.76
C ALA A 52 4.68 -10.65 2.69
N ALA A 53 5.67 -9.79 2.95
CA ALA A 53 6.76 -9.51 2.01
C ALA A 53 7.60 -10.77 1.70
N LEU A 54 7.77 -11.68 2.67
CA LEU A 54 8.46 -12.95 2.48
C LEU A 54 7.60 -13.99 1.75
N LEU A 55 6.29 -14.04 2.04
CA LEU A 55 5.38 -15.01 1.43
C LEU A 55 5.06 -14.69 -0.03
N GLN A 56 4.99 -13.41 -0.43
CA GLN A 56 4.68 -13.01 -1.79
C GLN A 56 5.57 -13.70 -2.85
N PRO A 57 6.90 -13.62 -2.80
CA PRO A 57 7.77 -14.27 -3.78
C PRO A 57 7.74 -15.80 -3.68
N LEU A 58 7.53 -16.37 -2.50
CA LEU A 58 7.42 -17.82 -2.30
C LEU A 58 6.18 -18.37 -2.99
N LEU A 59 5.00 -17.79 -2.72
CA LEU A 59 3.74 -18.21 -3.33
C LEU A 59 3.69 -17.89 -4.83
N GLY A 60 4.24 -16.77 -5.27
CA GLY A 60 4.43 -16.46 -6.68
C GLY A 60 5.25 -17.55 -7.38
N GLY A 61 6.41 -17.90 -6.83
CA GLY A 61 7.25 -18.95 -7.38
C GLY A 61 6.62 -20.35 -7.40
N ILE A 62 5.76 -20.66 -6.41
CA ILE A 62 4.99 -21.92 -6.38
C ILE A 62 3.92 -21.90 -7.48
N THR A 63 3.20 -20.79 -7.64
CA THR A 63 2.16 -20.64 -8.67
C THR A 63 2.74 -20.75 -10.07
N ASP A 64 3.86 -20.08 -10.33
CA ASP A 64 4.54 -20.06 -11.63
C ASP A 64 5.09 -21.44 -12.04
N ARG A 65 5.47 -22.28 -11.07
CA ARG A 65 6.02 -23.63 -11.34
C ARG A 65 4.95 -24.72 -11.39
N SER A 66 3.77 -24.46 -10.87
CA SER A 66 2.71 -25.46 -10.74
C SER A 66 1.83 -25.51 -11.99
N SER A 67 1.70 -26.71 -12.56
CA SER A 67 0.71 -26.96 -13.63
C SER A 67 -0.75 -26.99 -13.14
N ARG A 68 -0.95 -27.14 -11.83
CA ARG A 68 -2.29 -27.30 -11.19
C ARG A 68 -2.77 -26.03 -10.49
N LEU A 69 -1.87 -25.20 -9.94
CA LEU A 69 -2.20 -23.97 -9.26
C LEU A 69 -2.28 -22.83 -10.28
N THR A 70 -3.46 -22.23 -10.37
CA THR A 70 -3.70 -21.03 -11.17
C THR A 70 -3.73 -19.82 -10.26
N TRP A 71 -3.52 -18.61 -10.80
CA TRP A 71 -3.69 -17.36 -10.06
C TRP A 71 -5.04 -17.31 -9.33
N ARG A 72 -6.11 -17.81 -9.96
CA ARG A 72 -7.45 -17.88 -9.37
C ARG A 72 -7.49 -18.77 -8.13
N ASN A 73 -6.91 -19.98 -8.22
CA ASN A 73 -6.89 -20.91 -7.10
C ASN A 73 -6.06 -20.37 -5.96
N MET A 74 -4.94 -19.67 -6.26
CA MET A 74 -4.12 -19.03 -5.24
C MET A 74 -4.88 -17.92 -4.50
N ILE A 75 -5.62 -17.08 -5.24
CA ILE A 75 -6.46 -16.05 -4.60
C ILE A 75 -7.54 -16.70 -3.72
N LEU A 76 -8.19 -17.78 -4.16
CA LEU A 76 -9.20 -18.48 -3.35
C LEU A 76 -8.59 -19.08 -2.07
N MET A 77 -7.39 -19.66 -2.16
CA MET A 77 -6.65 -20.18 -1.00
C MET A 77 -6.34 -19.11 0.05
N LEU A 78 -6.22 -17.86 -0.35
CA LEU A 78 -5.99 -16.72 0.55
C LEU A 78 -7.31 -16.06 1.00
N ALA A 79 -8.31 -15.98 0.13
CA ALA A 79 -9.59 -15.31 0.38
C ALA A 79 -10.52 -16.11 1.30
N ILE A 80 -10.51 -17.45 1.20
CA ILE A 80 -11.34 -18.29 2.08
C ILE A 80 -10.91 -18.17 3.55
N PRO A 81 -9.63 -18.31 3.91
CA PRO A 81 -9.17 -18.03 5.28
C PRO A 81 -9.45 -16.58 5.72
N TYR A 82 -9.31 -15.59 4.82
CA TYR A 82 -9.66 -14.21 5.12
C TYR A 82 -11.13 -14.09 5.58
N LEU A 83 -12.06 -14.71 4.85
CA LEU A 83 -13.48 -14.74 5.22
C LEU A 83 -13.70 -15.43 6.58
N VAL A 84 -13.09 -16.62 6.79
CA VAL A 84 -13.21 -17.36 8.04
C VAL A 84 -12.73 -16.49 9.22
N ILE A 85 -11.61 -15.79 9.07
CA ILE A 85 -11.09 -14.89 10.09
C ILE A 85 -12.08 -13.76 10.37
N CYS A 86 -12.66 -13.12 9.35
CA CYS A 86 -13.65 -12.09 9.54
C CYS A 86 -14.88 -12.58 10.32
N ILE A 87 -15.32 -13.83 10.12
CA ILE A 87 -16.46 -14.43 10.84
C ILE A 87 -16.10 -14.71 12.28
N VAL A 88 -14.93 -15.28 12.55
CA VAL A 88 -14.51 -15.73 13.89
C VAL A 88 -14.07 -14.57 14.77
N MET A 89 -13.43 -13.56 14.20
CA MET A 89 -12.75 -12.48 14.89
C MET A 89 -13.63 -11.69 15.90
N PRO A 90 -14.92 -11.38 15.63
CA PRO A 90 -15.78 -10.71 16.59
C PRO A 90 -16.05 -11.50 17.88
N PHE A 91 -15.92 -12.83 17.84
CA PHE A 91 -16.18 -13.73 18.96
C PHE A 91 -14.92 -14.10 19.74
N VAL A 92 -13.75 -13.68 19.28
CA VAL A 92 -12.47 -14.03 19.91
C VAL A 92 -12.21 -13.11 21.10
N PRO A 93 -12.08 -13.65 22.34
CA PRO A 93 -11.78 -12.83 23.51
C PRO A 93 -10.30 -12.45 23.57
N GLY A 94 -10.03 -11.29 24.19
CA GLY A 94 -8.68 -10.83 24.48
C GLY A 94 -8.03 -10.00 23.37
N ALA A 95 -7.18 -9.06 23.79
CA ALA A 95 -6.52 -8.09 22.91
C ALA A 95 -5.54 -8.76 21.94
N TRP A 96 -4.65 -9.61 22.43
CA TRP A 96 -3.62 -10.28 21.62
C TRP A 96 -4.16 -11.29 20.62
N ALA A 97 -5.24 -12.00 20.98
CA ALA A 97 -5.90 -12.89 20.03
C ALA A 97 -6.50 -12.08 18.87
N GLY A 98 -7.20 -10.98 19.16
CA GLY A 98 -7.67 -10.04 18.13
C GLY A 98 -6.54 -9.46 17.29
N ALA A 99 -5.38 -9.18 17.90
CA ALA A 99 -4.20 -8.68 17.19
C ALA A 99 -3.62 -9.71 16.21
N VAL A 100 -3.54 -10.98 16.59
CA VAL A 100 -3.08 -12.05 15.70
C VAL A 100 -4.03 -12.21 14.50
N PHE A 101 -5.35 -12.22 14.74
CA PHE A 101 -6.33 -12.34 13.65
C PHE A 101 -6.30 -11.12 12.72
N MET A 102 -6.18 -9.90 13.25
CA MET A 102 -6.02 -8.70 12.43
C MET A 102 -4.72 -8.72 11.62
N GLY A 103 -3.63 -9.17 12.25
CA GLY A 103 -2.35 -9.39 11.58
C GLY A 103 -2.44 -10.42 10.44
N LEU A 104 -3.18 -11.50 10.64
CA LEU A 104 -3.45 -12.48 9.58
C LEU A 104 -4.27 -11.89 8.42
N LEU A 105 -5.24 -11.00 8.68
CA LEU A 105 -5.95 -10.27 7.61
C LEU A 105 -5.00 -9.39 6.81
N ILE A 106 -4.05 -8.71 7.47
CA ILE A 106 -3.01 -7.92 6.80
C ILE A 106 -2.13 -8.82 5.93
N LEU A 107 -1.67 -9.94 6.50
CA LEU A 107 -0.85 -10.93 5.81
C LEU A 107 -1.53 -11.42 4.52
N LEU A 108 -2.77 -11.87 4.64
CA LEU A 108 -3.55 -12.41 3.53
C LEU A 108 -3.85 -11.33 2.48
N GLY A 109 -4.29 -10.14 2.91
CA GLY A 109 -4.59 -9.01 2.04
C GLY A 109 -3.38 -8.56 1.21
N ASN A 110 -2.24 -8.32 1.88
CA ASN A 110 -1.00 -7.96 1.18
C ASN A 110 -0.51 -9.07 0.24
N THR A 111 -0.63 -10.32 0.65
CA THR A 111 -0.19 -11.46 -0.17
C THR A 111 -1.08 -11.66 -1.42
N MET A 112 -2.38 -11.34 -1.36
CA MET A 112 -3.27 -11.38 -2.52
C MET A 112 -2.96 -10.31 -3.57
N MET A 113 -2.43 -9.15 -3.18
CA MET A 113 -2.26 -7.98 -4.06
C MET A 113 -1.49 -8.28 -5.36
N PRO A 114 -0.31 -8.96 -5.35
CA PRO A 114 0.42 -9.27 -6.59
C PRO A 114 -0.39 -10.15 -7.55
N PHE A 115 -1.11 -11.14 -7.02
CA PHE A 115 -1.92 -12.07 -7.84
C PHE A 115 -3.08 -11.35 -8.52
N ILE A 116 -3.73 -10.41 -7.83
CA ILE A 116 -4.83 -9.61 -8.39
C ILE A 116 -4.32 -8.67 -9.47
N ASN A 117 -3.17 -8.03 -9.25
CA ASN A 117 -2.57 -7.15 -10.23
C ASN A 117 -2.06 -7.93 -11.45
N SER A 118 -1.47 -9.13 -11.27
CA SER A 118 -1.00 -9.97 -12.37
C SER A 118 -2.12 -10.57 -13.20
N ALA A 119 -3.32 -10.73 -12.65
CA ALA A 119 -4.50 -11.20 -13.40
C ALA A 119 -4.78 -10.36 -14.67
N ASN A 120 -4.45 -9.06 -14.64
CA ASN A 120 -4.52 -8.20 -15.84
C ASN A 120 -3.68 -8.75 -16.99
N PHE A 121 -2.45 -9.18 -16.72
CA PHE A 121 -1.55 -9.72 -17.76
C PHE A 121 -2.07 -11.06 -18.29
N TYR A 122 -2.55 -11.97 -17.43
CA TYR A 122 -3.09 -13.26 -17.84
C TYR A 122 -4.24 -13.11 -18.83
N TYR A 123 -5.15 -12.16 -18.62
CA TYR A 123 -6.25 -11.92 -19.54
C TYR A 123 -5.84 -11.19 -20.82
N SER A 124 -4.90 -10.25 -20.71
CA SER A 124 -4.35 -9.53 -21.87
C SER A 124 -3.66 -10.50 -22.84
N TYR A 125 -2.93 -11.49 -22.34
CA TYR A 125 -2.31 -12.53 -23.18
C TYR A 125 -3.36 -13.48 -23.79
N ALA A 126 -4.48 -13.71 -23.11
CA ALA A 126 -5.61 -14.47 -23.67
C ALA A 126 -6.41 -13.67 -24.72
N GLY A 127 -5.95 -12.47 -25.11
CA GLY A 127 -6.61 -11.62 -26.10
C GLY A 127 -7.78 -10.79 -25.55
N GLU A 128 -7.98 -10.76 -24.23
CA GLU A 128 -9.04 -9.99 -23.61
C GLU A 128 -8.55 -8.58 -23.24
N TYR A 129 -9.33 -7.58 -23.58
CA TYR A 129 -9.00 -6.19 -23.21
C TYR A 129 -9.37 -5.92 -21.76
N ILE A 130 -8.38 -5.49 -20.96
CA ILE A 130 -8.58 -5.03 -19.58
C ILE A 130 -8.08 -3.59 -19.43
N ASN A 131 -8.95 -2.72 -18.96
CA ASN A 131 -8.58 -1.36 -18.59
C ASN A 131 -8.15 -1.32 -17.12
N PHE A 132 -6.87 -1.63 -16.87
CA PHE A 132 -6.29 -1.67 -15.52
C PHE A 132 -6.44 -0.32 -14.79
N GLY A 133 -6.25 0.81 -15.48
CA GLY A 133 -6.36 2.14 -14.87
C GLY A 133 -7.77 2.39 -14.33
N VAL A 134 -8.81 2.13 -15.13
CA VAL A 134 -10.20 2.26 -14.70
C VAL A 134 -10.52 1.31 -13.56
N ALA A 135 -10.09 0.05 -13.64
CA ALA A 135 -10.31 -0.94 -12.57
C ALA A 135 -9.67 -0.48 -11.25
N ARG A 136 -8.44 0.07 -11.31
CA ARG A 136 -7.74 0.61 -10.13
C ARG A 136 -8.44 1.85 -9.56
N GLY A 137 -8.96 2.72 -10.43
CA GLY A 137 -9.76 3.89 -10.03
C GLY A 137 -11.06 3.50 -9.32
N ILE A 138 -11.79 2.49 -9.84
CA ILE A 138 -12.97 1.92 -9.18
C ILE A 138 -12.59 1.35 -7.81
N GLY A 139 -11.42 0.68 -7.70
CA GLY A 139 -10.89 0.20 -6.44
C GLY A 139 -10.74 1.31 -5.39
N SER A 140 -10.15 2.45 -5.77
CA SER A 140 -10.01 3.60 -4.89
C SER A 140 -11.37 4.21 -4.49
N GLY A 141 -12.33 4.29 -5.41
CA GLY A 141 -13.68 4.79 -5.13
C GLY A 141 -14.44 3.90 -4.15
N LEU A 142 -14.38 2.56 -4.33
CA LEU A 142 -15.04 1.62 -3.43
C LEU A 142 -14.33 1.52 -2.07
N TYR A 143 -13.00 1.65 -2.02
CA TYR A 143 -12.26 1.83 -0.77
C TYR A 143 -12.77 3.05 0.00
N ALA A 144 -12.91 4.19 -0.68
CA ALA A 144 -13.38 5.43 -0.07
C ALA A 144 -14.81 5.30 0.48
N LEU A 145 -15.71 4.70 -0.31
CA LEU A 145 -17.08 4.44 0.12
C LEU A 145 -17.12 3.58 1.38
N LEU A 146 -16.36 2.48 1.38
CA LEU A 146 -16.32 1.59 2.54
C LEU A 146 -15.68 2.25 3.75
N ALA A 147 -14.65 3.07 3.57
CA ALA A 147 -14.02 3.80 4.67
C ALA A 147 -15.01 4.73 5.38
N LEU A 148 -15.87 5.43 4.62
CA LEU A 148 -16.97 6.23 5.21
C LEU A 148 -17.93 5.36 6.01
N VAL A 149 -18.34 4.22 5.44
CA VAL A 149 -19.31 3.30 6.10
C VAL A 149 -18.72 2.71 7.38
N ILE A 150 -17.50 2.14 7.32
CA ILE A 150 -16.85 1.55 8.51
C ILE A 150 -16.63 2.60 9.59
N GLY A 151 -16.18 3.82 9.22
CA GLY A 151 -15.96 4.90 10.17
C GLY A 151 -17.21 5.21 11.00
N VAL A 152 -18.37 5.33 10.32
CA VAL A 152 -19.68 5.59 10.99
C VAL A 152 -20.15 4.37 11.79
N LEU A 153 -20.03 3.16 11.24
CA LEU A 153 -20.45 1.93 11.93
C LEU A 153 -19.60 1.68 13.18
N ALA A 154 -18.30 1.83 13.09
CA ALA A 154 -17.41 1.64 14.23
C ALA A 154 -17.65 2.68 15.34
N GLU A 155 -17.96 3.92 14.98
CA GLU A 155 -18.32 4.95 15.97
C GLU A 155 -19.61 4.62 16.72
N LYS A 156 -20.63 4.09 16.02
CA LYS A 156 -21.94 3.82 16.60
C LYS A 156 -22.04 2.47 17.30
N PHE A 157 -21.41 1.44 16.77
CA PHE A 157 -21.60 0.04 17.15
C PHE A 157 -20.31 -0.65 17.63
N GLY A 158 -19.21 0.09 17.70
CA GLY A 158 -17.92 -0.42 18.16
C GLY A 158 -17.04 -1.03 17.08
N VAL A 159 -15.80 -1.32 17.46
CA VAL A 159 -14.71 -1.72 16.54
C VAL A 159 -14.94 -3.06 15.84
N GLU A 160 -15.84 -3.90 16.37
CA GLU A 160 -16.20 -5.18 15.73
C GLU A 160 -16.88 -5.01 14.38
N MET A 161 -17.39 -3.82 14.09
CA MET A 161 -17.94 -3.51 12.76
C MET A 161 -16.87 -3.56 11.66
N VAL A 162 -15.58 -3.47 12.01
CA VAL A 162 -14.48 -3.59 11.05
C VAL A 162 -14.44 -5.00 10.44
N PRO A 163 -14.23 -6.10 11.18
CA PRO A 163 -14.26 -7.44 10.61
C PRO A 163 -15.65 -7.86 10.09
N ILE A 164 -16.75 -7.45 10.74
CA ILE A 164 -18.12 -7.75 10.29
C ILE A 164 -18.36 -7.17 8.89
N SER A 165 -17.93 -5.95 8.62
CA SER A 165 -18.00 -5.36 7.28
C SER A 165 -17.22 -6.18 6.25
N GLY A 166 -16.12 -6.80 6.66
CA GLY A 166 -15.31 -7.68 5.84
C GLY A 166 -16.01 -8.95 5.37
N ILE A 167 -16.99 -9.46 6.14
CA ILE A 167 -17.68 -10.73 5.83
C ILE A 167 -18.42 -10.65 4.49
N LEU A 168 -19.30 -9.65 4.33
CA LEU A 168 -20.06 -9.48 3.08
C LEU A 168 -19.14 -9.25 1.89
N ILE A 169 -18.10 -8.43 2.08
CA ILE A 169 -17.17 -8.08 1.02
C ILE A 169 -16.34 -9.31 0.60
N ALA A 170 -15.86 -10.11 1.56
CA ALA A 170 -15.11 -11.33 1.28
C ALA A 170 -15.97 -12.38 0.57
N LEU A 171 -17.24 -12.53 0.95
CA LEU A 171 -18.20 -13.40 0.26
C LEU A 171 -18.39 -12.96 -1.21
N LEU A 172 -18.64 -11.67 -1.45
CA LEU A 172 -18.78 -11.14 -2.81
C LEU A 172 -17.49 -11.27 -3.61
N PHE A 173 -16.33 -11.02 -2.98
CA PHE A 173 -15.01 -11.18 -3.59
C PHE A 173 -14.78 -12.63 -4.04
N ILE A 174 -15.00 -13.60 -3.17
CA ILE A 174 -14.88 -15.03 -3.48
C ILE A 174 -15.81 -15.41 -4.63
N LEU A 175 -17.07 -14.94 -4.62
CA LEU A 175 -18.04 -15.20 -5.68
C LEU A 175 -17.56 -14.65 -7.03
N VAL A 176 -16.99 -13.44 -7.06
CA VAL A 176 -16.43 -12.85 -8.28
C VAL A 176 -15.24 -13.68 -8.76
N VAL A 177 -14.31 -14.07 -7.85
CA VAL A 177 -13.14 -14.89 -8.19
C VAL A 177 -13.57 -16.25 -8.77
N PHE A 178 -14.59 -16.91 -8.21
CA PHE A 178 -15.12 -18.17 -8.76
C PHE A 178 -15.67 -18.01 -10.18
N ARG A 179 -16.25 -16.85 -10.50
CA ARG A 179 -16.80 -16.57 -11.84
C ARG A 179 -15.75 -16.10 -12.85
N MET A 180 -14.51 -15.85 -12.42
CA MET A 180 -13.42 -15.51 -13.33
C MET A 180 -12.95 -16.75 -14.09
N PRO A 181 -12.76 -16.69 -15.42
CA PRO A 181 -12.19 -17.80 -16.17
C PRO A 181 -10.79 -18.15 -15.65
N SER A 182 -10.50 -19.43 -15.53
CA SER A 182 -9.15 -19.89 -15.22
C SER A 182 -8.34 -19.90 -16.52
N THR A 183 -7.52 -18.89 -16.70
CA THR A 183 -6.54 -18.86 -17.79
C THR A 183 -5.24 -19.47 -17.29
N LYS A 184 -4.68 -20.40 -18.07
CA LYS A 184 -3.29 -20.87 -17.90
C LYS A 184 -2.48 -20.25 -19.00
N GLU A 185 -1.36 -19.66 -18.64
CA GLU A 185 -0.37 -19.26 -19.63
C GLU A 185 0.73 -20.31 -19.79
N PRO A 186 1.31 -20.35 -21.00
CA PRO A 186 2.65 -20.89 -21.16
C PRO A 186 3.58 -19.96 -20.41
N VAL A 187 4.15 -20.43 -19.33
CA VAL A 187 5.17 -19.71 -18.55
C VAL A 187 6.40 -19.56 -19.44
N GLU A 188 6.54 -18.43 -20.15
CA GLU A 188 7.86 -17.95 -20.47
C GLU A 188 8.57 -17.73 -19.14
N LYS A 189 9.62 -18.52 -18.90
CA LYS A 189 10.38 -18.48 -17.66
C LYS A 189 10.78 -17.05 -17.39
N ALA A 190 10.09 -16.41 -16.45
CA ALA A 190 10.48 -15.10 -15.96
C ALA A 190 11.99 -15.16 -15.68
N PRO A 191 12.78 -14.20 -16.17
CA PRO A 191 14.22 -14.21 -15.97
C PRO A 191 14.46 -14.36 -14.46
N ARG A 192 15.18 -15.42 -14.07
CA ARG A 192 15.55 -15.63 -12.67
C ARG A 192 16.13 -14.32 -12.16
N VAL A 193 15.52 -13.73 -11.15
CA VAL A 193 16.15 -12.65 -10.39
C VAL A 193 17.48 -13.25 -9.93
N LYS A 194 18.57 -12.92 -10.61
CA LYS A 194 19.90 -13.25 -10.15
C LYS A 194 19.99 -12.65 -8.75
N GLY A 195 20.30 -13.46 -7.75
CA GLY A 195 20.40 -13.00 -6.37
C GLY A 195 21.23 -11.72 -6.29
N LEU A 196 21.07 -10.96 -5.21
CA LEU A 196 21.74 -9.68 -4.95
C LEU A 196 23.19 -9.70 -5.47
N GLU A 197 23.40 -9.15 -6.68
CA GLU A 197 24.75 -9.07 -7.26
C GLU A 197 25.61 -8.19 -6.35
N LYS A 198 26.67 -8.77 -5.78
CA LYS A 198 27.64 -8.00 -4.99
C LYS A 198 28.13 -6.83 -5.85
N GLY A 199 27.95 -5.60 -5.36
CA GLY A 199 28.35 -4.39 -6.06
C GLY A 199 27.27 -3.70 -6.92
N PHE A 200 26.05 -4.22 -7.04
CA PHE A 200 24.97 -3.56 -7.77
C PHE A 200 24.73 -2.11 -7.29
N LEU A 201 24.59 -1.92 -5.99
CA LEU A 201 24.36 -0.60 -5.38
C LEU A 201 25.52 0.36 -5.62
N LEU A 202 26.76 -0.12 -5.64
CA LEU A 202 27.95 0.68 -5.96
C LEU A 202 28.02 1.06 -7.44
N ARG A 203 27.51 0.20 -8.31
CA ARG A 203 27.45 0.45 -9.77
C ARG A 203 26.47 1.59 -10.12
N TYR A 204 25.38 1.71 -9.35
CA TYR A 204 24.31 2.69 -9.55
C TYR A 204 24.13 3.65 -8.37
N PRO A 205 25.12 4.50 -8.01
CA PRO A 205 25.09 5.31 -6.77
C PRO A 205 23.93 6.32 -6.75
N ALA A 206 23.54 6.90 -7.88
CA ALA A 206 22.38 7.78 -7.94
C ALA A 206 21.08 7.02 -7.66
N PHE A 207 20.93 5.80 -8.18
CA PHE A 207 19.80 4.94 -7.87
C PHE A 207 19.77 4.53 -6.39
N THR A 208 20.94 4.20 -5.82
CA THR A 208 21.08 3.86 -4.40
C THR A 208 20.64 5.01 -3.49
N LEU A 209 21.00 6.25 -3.81
CA LEU A 209 20.51 7.43 -3.08
C LEU A 209 18.98 7.56 -3.17
N MET A 210 18.39 7.27 -4.34
CA MET A 210 16.94 7.27 -4.48
C MET A 210 16.28 6.12 -3.71
N LEU A 211 16.91 4.95 -3.62
CA LEU A 211 16.40 3.86 -2.77
C LEU A 211 16.33 4.26 -1.30
N LEU A 212 17.34 4.96 -0.79
CA LEU A 212 17.32 5.53 0.57
C LEU A 212 16.21 6.58 0.71
N ALA A 213 16.06 7.45 -0.28
CA ALA A 213 14.94 8.40 -0.29
C ALA A 213 13.59 7.68 -0.26
N CYS A 214 13.40 6.61 -1.05
CA CYS A 214 12.17 5.81 -1.07
C CYS A 214 11.89 5.17 0.30
N LEU A 215 12.91 4.59 0.93
CA LEU A 215 12.81 4.05 2.28
C LEU A 215 12.24 5.09 3.25
N LEU A 216 12.82 6.30 3.27
CA LEU A 216 12.41 7.38 4.17
C LEU A 216 11.03 7.97 3.81
N MET A 217 10.71 8.12 2.53
CA MET A 217 9.38 8.54 2.07
C MET A 217 8.29 7.58 2.54
N LEU A 218 8.53 6.26 2.40
CA LEU A 218 7.55 5.26 2.82
C LEU A 218 7.50 5.11 4.35
N THR A 219 8.60 5.29 5.06
CA THR A 219 8.61 5.39 6.52
C THR A 219 7.71 6.54 6.96
N THR A 220 7.90 7.75 6.40
CA THR A 220 7.07 8.93 6.66
C THR A 220 5.59 8.66 6.37
N HIS A 221 5.29 8.07 5.21
CA HIS A 221 3.93 7.75 4.81
C HIS A 221 3.24 6.80 5.79
N ASN A 222 3.93 5.74 6.19
CA ASN A 222 3.36 4.72 7.06
C ASN A 222 3.22 5.17 8.52
N ILE A 223 4.09 6.04 9.03
CA ILE A 223 3.87 6.70 10.32
C ILE A 223 2.52 7.43 10.29
N LEU A 224 2.29 8.27 9.29
CA LEU A 224 1.05 9.06 9.20
C LEU A 224 -0.19 8.19 8.97
N ASN A 225 -0.11 7.14 8.16
CA ASN A 225 -1.25 6.29 7.85
C ASN A 225 -1.60 5.34 8.99
N THR A 226 -0.61 4.68 9.59
CA THR A 226 -0.85 3.73 10.66
C THR A 226 -1.43 4.41 11.90
N TYR A 227 -0.96 5.63 12.22
CA TYR A 227 -1.38 6.37 13.41
C TYR A 227 -2.34 7.52 13.09
N LEU A 228 -3.01 7.48 11.92
CA LEU A 228 -3.97 8.52 11.52
C LEU A 228 -5.12 8.66 12.51
N LEU A 229 -5.61 7.56 13.09
CA LEU A 229 -6.64 7.58 14.13
C LEU A 229 -6.16 8.37 15.35
N GLN A 230 -4.97 8.04 15.87
CA GLN A 230 -4.38 8.70 17.04
C GLN A 230 -4.14 10.19 16.80
N ILE A 231 -3.73 10.55 15.58
CA ILE A 231 -3.59 11.97 15.18
C ILE A 231 -4.96 12.65 15.23
N ILE A 232 -5.99 12.05 14.65
CA ILE A 232 -7.37 12.59 14.66
C ILE A 232 -7.89 12.70 16.09
N GLN A 233 -7.68 11.68 16.93
CA GLN A 233 -8.09 11.70 18.34
C GLN A 233 -7.37 12.79 19.15
N SER A 234 -6.09 13.04 18.89
CA SER A 234 -5.34 14.11 19.56
C SER A 234 -5.88 15.51 19.24
N LEU A 235 -6.66 15.65 18.17
CA LEU A 235 -7.34 16.87 17.73
C LEU A 235 -8.84 16.86 18.11
N GLY A 236 -9.27 15.93 18.98
CA GLY A 236 -10.65 15.79 19.44
C GLY A 236 -11.59 15.08 18.46
N GLY A 237 -11.04 14.36 17.48
CA GLY A 237 -11.83 13.62 16.50
C GLY A 237 -12.12 12.18 16.90
N ASN A 238 -12.84 11.47 16.03
CA ASN A 238 -13.38 10.14 16.24
C ASN A 238 -13.24 9.22 15.03
N SER A 239 -13.79 8.00 15.11
CA SER A 239 -13.71 6.96 14.06
C SER A 239 -14.41 7.37 12.76
N SER A 240 -15.52 8.11 12.83
CA SER A 240 -16.20 8.62 11.63
C SER A 240 -15.29 9.56 10.84
N GLN A 241 -14.53 10.39 11.54
CA GLN A 241 -13.59 11.34 10.94
C GLN A 241 -12.36 10.65 10.35
N LEU A 242 -11.93 9.52 10.94
CA LEU A 242 -10.93 8.64 10.30
C LEU A 242 -11.45 8.12 8.95
N GLY A 243 -12.69 7.64 8.92
CA GLY A 243 -13.31 7.17 7.67
C GLY A 243 -13.33 8.25 6.57
N ILE A 244 -13.67 9.50 6.94
CA ILE A 244 -13.65 10.65 6.00
C ILE A 244 -12.21 10.92 5.51
N ALA A 245 -11.23 10.95 6.40
CA ALA A 245 -9.84 11.20 6.04
C ALA A 245 -9.29 10.14 5.07
N LEU A 246 -9.57 8.85 5.32
CA LEU A 246 -9.19 7.73 4.45
C LEU A 246 -9.92 7.81 3.09
N ALA A 247 -11.19 8.21 3.07
CA ALA A 247 -11.95 8.37 1.85
C ALA A 247 -11.38 9.49 0.96
N ILE A 248 -11.08 10.66 1.54
CA ILE A 248 -10.44 11.76 0.82
C ILE A 248 -9.10 11.30 0.25
N GLN A 249 -8.27 10.63 1.06
CA GLN A 249 -6.97 10.10 0.65
C GLN A 249 -7.09 9.19 -0.59
N ALA A 250 -8.06 8.28 -0.60
CA ALA A 250 -8.24 7.35 -1.72
C ALA A 250 -8.75 8.04 -3.00
N VAL A 251 -9.67 8.98 -2.87
CA VAL A 251 -10.27 9.68 -4.03
C VAL A 251 -9.26 10.60 -4.72
N VAL A 252 -8.44 11.32 -3.95
CA VAL A 252 -7.48 12.27 -4.54
C VAL A 252 -6.32 11.61 -5.28
N GLU A 253 -6.07 10.31 -5.10
CA GLU A 253 -5.09 9.57 -5.88
C GLU A 253 -5.53 9.36 -7.34
N VAL A 254 -6.84 9.24 -7.57
CA VAL A 254 -7.42 8.86 -8.86
C VAL A 254 -7.00 9.78 -10.02
N PRO A 255 -7.07 11.12 -9.91
CA PRO A 255 -6.65 12.02 -10.99
C PRO A 255 -5.17 11.82 -11.39
N VAL A 256 -4.30 11.54 -10.45
CA VAL A 256 -2.87 11.31 -10.73
C VAL A 256 -2.69 9.99 -11.48
N LEU A 257 -3.34 8.91 -11.04
CA LEU A 257 -3.25 7.61 -11.70
C LEU A 257 -3.71 7.67 -13.16
N PHE A 258 -4.82 8.39 -13.44
CA PHE A 258 -5.30 8.57 -14.82
C PHE A 258 -4.48 9.56 -15.63
N GLY A 259 -3.97 10.62 -15.00
CA GLY A 259 -3.22 11.69 -15.67
C GLY A 259 -1.73 11.43 -15.81
N PHE A 260 -1.19 10.36 -15.24
CA PHE A 260 0.25 10.13 -15.10
C PHE A 260 0.99 10.08 -16.45
N THR A 261 0.40 9.48 -17.48
CA THR A 261 1.00 9.45 -18.83
C THR A 261 1.18 10.84 -19.42
N LYS A 262 0.30 11.81 -19.09
CA LYS A 262 0.46 13.22 -19.51
C LYS A 262 1.61 13.89 -18.75
N LEU A 263 1.78 13.56 -17.46
CA LEU A 263 2.90 14.06 -16.65
C LEU A 263 4.25 13.55 -17.19
N LEU A 264 4.34 12.28 -17.59
CA LEU A 264 5.54 11.71 -18.20
C LEU A 264 5.94 12.35 -19.52
N LYS A 265 4.97 12.88 -20.31
CA LYS A 265 5.27 13.63 -21.54
C LYS A 265 5.95 14.98 -21.27
N ARG A 266 5.70 15.57 -20.08
CA ARG A 266 6.20 16.91 -19.73
C ARG A 266 7.38 16.89 -18.76
N PHE A 267 7.45 15.89 -17.86
CA PHE A 267 8.43 15.83 -16.79
C PHE A 267 9.19 14.50 -16.83
N ARG A 268 10.47 14.55 -16.50
CA ARG A 268 11.31 13.35 -16.37
C ARG A 268 10.95 12.56 -15.11
N PRO A 269 11.00 11.21 -15.10
CA PRO A 269 10.71 10.40 -13.93
C PRO A 269 11.47 10.82 -12.67
N ARG A 270 12.75 11.16 -12.79
CA ARG A 270 13.57 11.65 -11.66
C ARG A 270 13.04 12.95 -11.04
N THR A 271 12.50 13.87 -11.85
CA THR A 271 11.89 15.11 -11.36
C THR A 271 10.61 14.81 -10.61
N LEU A 272 9.77 13.89 -11.13
CA LEU A 272 8.56 13.46 -10.46
C LEU A 272 8.84 12.77 -9.13
N MET A 273 9.92 11.97 -9.02
CA MET A 273 10.37 11.38 -7.76
C MET A 273 10.80 12.43 -6.74
N LEU A 274 11.55 13.47 -7.16
CA LEU A 274 11.93 14.58 -6.27
C LEU A 274 10.69 15.37 -5.83
N THR A 275 9.77 15.65 -6.76
CA THR A 275 8.49 16.31 -6.42
C THR A 275 7.70 15.48 -5.39
N ALA A 276 7.68 14.16 -5.55
CA ALA A 276 7.03 13.28 -4.58
C ALA A 276 7.71 13.36 -3.20
N ALA A 277 9.04 13.37 -3.15
CA ALA A 277 9.79 13.52 -1.88
C ALA A 277 9.43 14.84 -1.16
N ILE A 278 9.39 15.95 -1.92
CA ILE A 278 8.95 17.26 -1.40
C ILE A 278 7.50 17.19 -0.94
N GLY A 279 6.62 16.50 -1.68
CA GLY A 279 5.23 16.27 -1.30
C GLY A 279 5.09 15.53 0.04
N PHE A 280 5.91 14.50 0.30
CA PHE A 280 5.93 13.81 1.59
C PHE A 280 6.41 14.71 2.72
N ALA A 281 7.45 15.51 2.49
CA ALA A 281 7.95 16.45 3.49
C ALA A 281 6.93 17.56 3.80
N LEU A 282 6.28 18.11 2.78
CA LEU A 282 5.19 19.07 2.95
C LEU A 282 4.03 18.46 3.74
N LYS A 283 3.61 17.24 3.39
CA LYS A 283 2.56 16.51 4.11
C LYS A 283 2.94 16.32 5.57
N ALA A 284 4.14 15.84 5.87
CA ALA A 284 4.63 15.64 7.24
C ALA A 284 4.64 16.95 8.04
N LEU A 285 5.14 18.05 7.44
CA LEU A 285 5.16 19.36 8.07
C LEU A 285 3.74 19.87 8.37
N MET A 286 2.82 19.75 7.41
CA MET A 286 1.42 20.16 7.61
C MET A 286 0.74 19.37 8.72
N TYR A 287 1.03 18.06 8.85
CA TYR A 287 0.54 17.26 9.98
C TYR A 287 1.10 17.74 11.33
N ALA A 288 2.39 18.07 11.38
CA ALA A 288 3.01 18.57 12.61
C ALA A 288 2.46 19.95 13.05
N LEU A 289 1.96 20.75 12.11
CA LEU A 289 1.35 22.05 12.34
C LEU A 289 -0.18 22.01 12.44
N SER A 290 -0.79 20.85 12.28
CA SER A 290 -2.25 20.73 12.29
C SER A 290 -2.84 20.98 13.69
N SER A 291 -3.90 21.77 13.74
CA SER A 291 -4.60 22.15 14.98
C SER A 291 -6.08 21.74 14.99
N SER A 292 -6.57 21.13 13.91
CA SER A 292 -7.96 20.68 13.82
C SER A 292 -8.11 19.50 12.85
N VAL A 293 -9.15 18.70 13.06
CA VAL A 293 -9.48 17.58 12.16
C VAL A 293 -9.77 18.06 10.73
N PHE A 294 -10.37 19.24 10.58
CA PHE A 294 -10.60 19.81 9.26
C PHE A 294 -9.30 20.06 8.47
N MET A 295 -8.23 20.50 9.15
CA MET A 295 -6.92 20.61 8.52
C MET A 295 -6.40 19.26 8.04
N ILE A 296 -6.64 18.17 8.78
CA ILE A 296 -6.28 16.81 8.35
C ILE A 296 -6.94 16.47 7.01
N TYR A 297 -8.20 16.82 6.80
CA TYR A 297 -8.90 16.60 5.52
C TYR A 297 -8.24 17.36 4.36
N LEU A 298 -7.87 18.61 4.59
CA LEU A 298 -7.16 19.41 3.58
C LEU A 298 -5.75 18.84 3.29
N ILE A 299 -5.06 18.38 4.33
CA ILE A 299 -3.74 17.77 4.19
C ILE A 299 -3.82 16.47 3.38
N GLN A 300 -4.90 15.71 3.46
CA GLN A 300 -5.05 14.49 2.63
C GLN A 300 -4.99 14.79 1.13
N VAL A 301 -5.32 15.99 0.67
CA VAL A 301 -5.18 16.37 -0.74
C VAL A 301 -3.72 16.31 -1.21
N THR A 302 -2.75 16.51 -0.32
CA THR A 302 -1.32 16.38 -0.65
C THR A 302 -0.91 14.95 -1.04
N GLN A 303 -1.80 13.96 -0.84
CA GLN A 303 -1.60 12.58 -1.30
C GLN A 303 -1.35 12.51 -2.81
N MET A 304 -1.94 13.43 -3.59
CA MET A 304 -1.73 13.52 -5.04
C MET A 304 -0.26 13.71 -5.39
N ILE A 305 0.41 14.65 -4.73
CA ILE A 305 1.81 15.01 -5.00
C ILE A 305 2.83 14.20 -4.18
N SER A 306 2.37 13.43 -3.21
CA SER A 306 3.21 12.54 -2.42
C SER A 306 3.09 11.08 -2.90
N PHE A 307 2.24 10.27 -2.29
CA PHE A 307 2.18 8.84 -2.53
C PHE A 307 1.71 8.46 -3.94
N ALA A 308 0.66 9.10 -4.48
CA ALA A 308 0.14 8.76 -5.80
C ALA A 308 1.18 9.03 -6.90
N LEU A 309 1.86 10.19 -6.79
CA LEU A 309 2.94 10.55 -7.71
C LEU A 309 4.14 9.61 -7.56
N PHE A 310 4.56 9.30 -6.33
CA PHE A 310 5.63 8.36 -6.01
C PHE A 310 5.35 6.96 -6.58
N ALA A 311 4.18 6.39 -6.28
CA ALA A 311 3.83 5.04 -6.71
C ALA A 311 3.85 4.89 -8.24
N SER A 312 3.40 5.94 -8.95
CA SER A 312 3.44 5.96 -10.41
C SER A 312 4.83 6.21 -10.97
N ALA A 313 5.61 7.11 -10.39
CA ALA A 313 6.91 7.53 -10.92
C ALA A 313 8.04 6.52 -10.65
N SER A 314 7.97 5.76 -9.56
CA SER A 314 9.03 4.84 -9.11
C SER A 314 9.41 3.80 -10.17
N VAL A 315 8.42 3.25 -10.88
CA VAL A 315 8.63 2.26 -11.95
C VAL A 315 9.41 2.86 -13.12
N PHE A 316 9.01 4.06 -13.57
CA PHE A 316 9.65 4.75 -14.69
C PHE A 316 11.02 5.32 -14.30
N TYR A 317 11.20 5.72 -13.05
CA TYR A 317 12.51 6.16 -12.55
C TYR A 317 13.53 5.02 -12.59
N THR A 318 13.15 3.82 -12.19
CA THR A 318 14.04 2.64 -12.28
C THR A 318 14.49 2.41 -13.73
N SER A 319 13.57 2.54 -14.69
CA SER A 319 13.90 2.40 -16.11
C SER A 319 14.79 3.53 -16.65
N GLU A 320 14.74 4.74 -16.07
CA GLU A 320 15.60 5.87 -16.43
C GLU A 320 17.02 5.74 -15.83
N ALA A 321 17.10 5.24 -14.59
CA ALA A 321 18.33 5.26 -13.78
C ALA A 321 19.27 4.06 -14.01
N ILE A 322 18.74 2.96 -14.54
CA ILE A 322 19.43 1.67 -14.63
C ILE A 322 19.45 1.15 -16.06
N ALA A 323 20.55 0.44 -16.44
CA ALA A 323 20.65 -0.23 -17.73
C ALA A 323 19.55 -1.29 -17.91
N LYS A 324 19.06 -1.46 -19.17
CA LYS A 324 17.95 -2.39 -19.49
C LYS A 324 18.13 -3.80 -18.92
N LYS A 325 19.35 -4.35 -18.96
CA LYS A 325 19.67 -5.70 -18.45
C LYS A 325 19.49 -5.85 -16.94
N ASP A 326 19.54 -4.75 -16.19
CA ASP A 326 19.53 -4.72 -14.72
C ASP A 326 18.18 -4.19 -14.14
N GLN A 327 17.23 -3.83 -15.01
CA GLN A 327 15.97 -3.18 -14.59
C GLN A 327 15.12 -4.05 -13.65
N THR A 328 15.05 -5.37 -13.89
CA THR A 328 14.32 -6.30 -13.02
C THR A 328 14.91 -6.31 -11.61
N THR A 329 16.23 -6.35 -11.49
CA THR A 329 16.92 -6.26 -10.20
C THR A 329 16.67 -4.92 -9.53
N GLY A 330 16.69 -3.82 -10.29
CA GLY A 330 16.39 -2.49 -9.76
C GLY A 330 14.95 -2.36 -9.25
N GLN A 331 13.96 -2.91 -9.97
CA GLN A 331 12.57 -2.94 -9.49
C GLN A 331 12.43 -3.76 -8.21
N ALA A 332 13.13 -4.88 -8.09
CA ALA A 332 13.14 -5.69 -6.87
C ALA A 332 13.70 -4.89 -5.67
N TYR A 333 14.81 -4.15 -5.85
CA TYR A 333 15.33 -3.26 -4.81
C TYR A 333 14.33 -2.16 -4.43
N MET A 334 13.69 -1.53 -5.42
CA MET A 334 12.69 -0.50 -5.19
C MET A 334 11.53 -1.03 -4.34
N THR A 335 10.98 -2.19 -4.70
CA THR A 335 9.89 -2.84 -3.95
C THR A 335 10.34 -3.24 -2.54
N SER A 336 11.58 -3.74 -2.39
CA SER A 336 12.11 -4.08 -1.07
C SER A 336 12.26 -2.85 -0.15
N MET A 337 12.69 -1.71 -0.70
CA MET A 337 12.77 -0.47 0.08
C MET A 337 11.38 0.06 0.45
N MET A 338 10.39 -0.10 -0.42
CA MET A 338 9.00 0.23 -0.10
C MET A 338 8.48 -0.61 1.07
N ALA A 339 8.69 -1.93 1.03
CA ALA A 339 8.30 -2.83 2.11
C ALA A 339 9.04 -2.50 3.42
N ALA A 340 10.36 -2.27 3.35
CA ALA A 340 11.16 -1.90 4.51
C ALA A 340 10.70 -0.56 5.12
N GLY A 341 10.38 0.43 4.30
CA GLY A 341 9.83 1.71 4.76
C GLY A 341 8.50 1.56 5.48
N THR A 342 7.62 0.67 4.98
CA THR A 342 6.35 0.36 5.65
C THR A 342 6.57 -0.22 7.04
N VAL A 343 7.47 -1.20 7.15
CA VAL A 343 7.83 -1.86 8.42
C VAL A 343 8.44 -0.84 9.40
N LEU A 344 9.44 -0.08 8.95
CA LEU A 344 10.10 0.92 9.78
C LEU A 344 9.13 2.01 10.24
N GLY A 345 8.24 2.47 9.37
CA GLY A 345 7.24 3.49 9.70
C GLY A 345 6.25 3.01 10.75
N SER A 346 5.68 1.82 10.58
CA SER A 346 4.73 1.27 11.54
C SER A 346 5.39 1.02 12.90
N LEU A 347 6.58 0.43 12.90
CA LEU A 347 7.30 0.10 14.13
C LEU A 347 7.78 1.36 14.86
N SER A 348 8.57 2.22 14.19
CA SER A 348 9.14 3.41 14.83
C SER A 348 8.07 4.41 15.25
N GLY A 349 7.03 4.60 14.42
CA GLY A 349 5.91 5.49 14.75
C GLY A 349 5.23 5.08 16.05
N GLY A 350 4.96 3.78 16.25
CA GLY A 350 4.33 3.26 17.47
C GLY A 350 5.18 3.46 18.72
N TRP A 351 6.46 3.08 18.63
CA TRP A 351 7.37 3.24 19.77
C TRP A 351 7.59 4.71 20.13
N ILE A 352 7.77 5.60 19.15
CA ILE A 352 7.95 7.04 19.42
C ILE A 352 6.65 7.61 20.02
N LEU A 353 5.49 7.25 19.49
CA LEU A 353 4.21 7.71 19.98
C LEU A 353 3.96 7.26 21.43
N GLU A 354 4.29 6.00 21.76
CA GLU A 354 4.13 5.43 23.09
C GLU A 354 5.07 6.09 24.11
N LEU A 355 6.35 6.24 23.78
CA LEU A 355 7.37 6.70 24.71
C LEU A 355 7.46 8.23 24.83
N SER A 356 7.19 8.96 23.75
CA SER A 356 7.47 10.40 23.65
C SER A 356 6.28 11.23 23.22
N GLY A 357 5.15 10.60 22.90
CA GLY A 357 3.89 11.25 22.56
C GLY A 357 3.81 11.78 21.13
N MET A 358 2.62 12.32 20.80
CA MET A 358 2.22 12.73 19.46
C MET A 358 3.15 13.79 18.84
N LYS A 359 3.50 14.83 19.61
CA LYS A 359 4.37 15.91 19.11
C LYS A 359 5.74 15.39 18.70
N ALA A 360 6.34 14.50 19.50
CA ALA A 360 7.64 13.90 19.20
C ALA A 360 7.56 13.05 17.94
N MET A 361 6.53 12.19 17.79
CA MET A 361 6.34 11.36 16.60
C MET A 361 6.23 12.20 15.33
N LEU A 362 5.41 13.26 15.34
CA LEU A 362 5.24 14.14 14.18
C LEU A 362 6.53 14.93 13.87
N SER A 363 7.27 15.40 14.89
CA SER A 363 8.53 16.11 14.69
C SER A 363 9.61 15.21 14.09
N VAL A 364 9.77 13.99 14.62
CA VAL A 364 10.70 12.99 14.06
C VAL A 364 10.29 12.63 12.62
N ASN A 365 9.00 12.51 12.35
CA ASN A 365 8.50 12.24 11.00
C ASN A 365 8.86 13.34 10.01
N VAL A 366 8.82 14.63 10.41
CA VAL A 366 9.29 15.75 9.58
C VAL A 366 10.78 15.62 9.28
N ILE A 367 11.62 15.28 10.28
CA ILE A 367 13.07 15.09 10.08
C ILE A 367 13.33 13.96 9.09
N ILE A 368 12.65 12.81 9.23
CA ILE A 368 12.76 11.67 8.31
C ILE A 368 12.38 12.09 6.88
N ALA A 369 11.30 12.84 6.72
CA ALA A 369 10.85 13.31 5.42
C ALA A 369 11.85 14.28 4.77
N LEU A 370 12.43 15.21 5.53
CA LEU A 370 13.46 16.14 5.04
C LEU A 370 14.74 15.41 4.62
N LEU A 371 15.19 14.41 5.38
CA LEU A 371 16.29 13.54 4.97
C LEU A 371 15.96 12.81 3.65
N GLY A 372 14.72 12.35 3.48
CA GLY A 372 14.24 11.78 2.21
C GLY A 372 14.37 12.75 1.04
N VAL A 373 14.02 14.02 1.22
CA VAL A 373 14.21 15.08 0.20
C VAL A 373 15.70 15.27 -0.11
N CYS A 374 16.56 15.32 0.91
CA CYS A 374 18.01 15.46 0.72
C CYS A 374 18.58 14.33 -0.16
N PHE A 375 18.26 13.06 0.14
CA PHE A 375 18.72 11.92 -0.66
C PHE A 375 18.14 11.93 -2.07
N ALA A 376 16.86 12.28 -2.24
CA ALA A 376 16.24 12.41 -3.57
C ALA A 376 16.92 13.52 -4.40
N PHE A 377 17.20 14.67 -3.80
CA PHE A 377 17.90 15.76 -4.46
C PHE A 377 19.32 15.37 -4.88
N MET A 378 20.09 14.73 -4.00
CA MET A 378 21.42 14.22 -4.30
C MET A 378 21.39 13.20 -5.44
N SER A 379 20.40 12.31 -5.47
CA SER A 379 20.19 11.35 -6.55
C SER A 379 19.99 12.05 -7.90
N VAL A 380 19.07 13.01 -7.97
CA VAL A 380 18.74 13.74 -9.21
C VAL A 380 19.94 14.54 -9.72
N ARG A 381 20.70 15.17 -8.85
CA ARG A 381 21.94 15.90 -9.19
C ARG A 381 23.00 14.98 -9.80
N ASN A 382 23.23 13.81 -9.22
CA ASN A 382 24.23 12.86 -9.69
C ASN A 382 23.92 12.28 -11.07
N ILE A 383 22.65 12.05 -11.41
CA ILE A 383 22.24 11.65 -12.78
C ILE A 383 22.52 12.78 -13.78
N GLY A 384 22.29 14.03 -13.36
CA GLY A 384 22.54 15.21 -14.21
C GLY A 384 24.00 15.40 -14.61
N LEU A 385 24.93 15.09 -13.70
CA LEU A 385 26.37 15.18 -13.94
C LEU A 385 26.90 14.12 -14.91
N ARG A 386 26.41 12.86 -14.82
CA ARG A 386 26.83 11.76 -15.69
C ARG A 386 26.38 11.89 -17.15
N ARG A 387 25.39 12.72 -17.47
CA ARG A 387 24.96 12.98 -18.86
C ARG A 387 25.70 14.15 -19.51
N LYS A 388 26.52 14.89 -18.77
CA LYS A 388 27.35 16.00 -19.29
C LYS A 388 28.79 15.59 -19.58
N VAL A 389 29.19 14.37 -19.22
CA VAL A 389 30.44 13.68 -19.58
C VAL A 389 30.15 12.58 -20.60
#